data_8ecfbc5c08f990e2f2ce21c5dc1675b8
#
_entry.id   8ecfbc5c08f990e2f2ce21c5dc1675b8
#
_cell.length_a   1.000
_cell.length_b   1.000
_cell.length_c   1.000
_cell.angle_alpha   90.00
_cell.angle_beta   90.00
_cell.angle_gamma   90.00
#
_symmetry.space_group_name_H-M   'P 1'
#
loop_
_entity.id
_entity.type
_entity.pdbx_description
1 polymer ?
#
loop_
_entity_poly.entity_id
_entity_poly.type
_entity_poly.pdbx_seq_one_letter_code
_entity_poly.pdbx_strand_id
1 'polypeptide(L)'
;MTVLKGSDFMNKLKGRFFNLTFPAILFGAITGILTAVVIIAYKFVAKFVIAFSQDSYAFLRNKLYLIPLVLIGFYFIAFLFAFIYKKQPRVRGGGIPSSIALLRGIVTFKWLRTLIGVFFMSLTSFLIGVPLGNEGPSVLMGTAVGKGSVNLFAKKHPAWSKYSMTGGACAGFAVATGAPVSGILFAIEEAHQRISPMILIVGSIAVLFAQIISELLCPLLGLSASLFPNIAISTLAVKDVWMPILVGAVMGLFAVVFLKYYHVISKFFTLKLKKIPHYIKIFIVFALTLTFGLVSFSFISTGHQTFSLLLEKKVGILGLLVILLVRMTLTLFANTNKLTGGVFVPIIALGAIMSSVLGRGMESLFGLSGEYYTAILVLGVASCVSAMMKMPLTAIVFSLEVFGCTTNVLYIIIAVAVSFIITEVLGAKGINDSILKNLVKTQEETHERKVIDAHVTIKKGSFAEFMHVKDILWPANFFLLSIIPSKSRYAQIDQQGNGTLHEGDVLHIRYATFDEQVTKKELMAIVGEQDYKETETVLEQV
;
A
#
# COMPACT_ATOMS: atom_id res chain seq x y z
N MET A 1 -12.06 25.05 -35.70
CA MET A 1 -13.04 24.13 -35.13
C MET A 1 -13.67 23.32 -36.25
N THR A 2 -13.09 22.18 -36.62
CA THR A 2 -13.59 21.33 -37.72
C THR A 2 -14.73 20.49 -37.20
N VAL A 3 -15.94 20.76 -37.64
CA VAL A 3 -17.15 19.97 -37.35
C VAL A 3 -16.95 18.56 -37.94
N LEU A 4 -16.63 17.59 -37.10
CA LEU A 4 -16.53 16.18 -37.47
C LEU A 4 -17.95 15.75 -37.95
N LYS A 5 -18.05 15.15 -39.15
CA LYS A 5 -19.28 14.55 -39.63
C LYS A 5 -19.78 13.55 -38.59
N GLY A 6 -21.06 13.55 -38.25
CA GLY A 6 -21.68 12.76 -37.17
C GLY A 6 -21.34 11.26 -37.20
N SER A 7 -21.09 10.70 -38.40
CA SER A 7 -20.66 9.31 -38.59
C SER A 7 -19.23 9.02 -38.01
N ASP A 8 -18.30 9.96 -38.18
CA ASP A 8 -16.94 9.80 -37.68
C ASP A 8 -16.86 9.95 -36.17
N PHE A 9 -17.70 10.80 -35.59
CA PHE A 9 -17.86 10.97 -34.16
C PHE A 9 -18.41 9.69 -33.50
N MET A 10 -19.47 9.13 -34.08
CA MET A 10 -20.09 7.88 -33.60
C MET A 10 -19.15 6.68 -33.73
N ASN A 11 -18.37 6.58 -34.80
CA ASN A 11 -17.37 5.50 -34.96
C ASN A 11 -16.20 5.64 -33.95
N LYS A 12 -15.74 6.86 -33.68
CA LYS A 12 -14.74 7.11 -32.63
C LYS A 12 -15.26 6.78 -31.23
N LEU A 13 -16.53 7.14 -30.93
CA LEU A 13 -17.16 6.79 -29.65
C LEU A 13 -17.31 5.26 -29.48
N LYS A 14 -17.80 4.58 -30.52
CA LYS A 14 -17.89 3.11 -30.52
C LYS A 14 -16.51 2.46 -30.35
N GLY A 15 -15.50 2.92 -31.09
CA GLY A 15 -14.13 2.42 -30.96
C GLY A 15 -13.56 2.60 -29.56
N ARG A 16 -13.69 3.79 -28.96
CA ARG A 16 -13.27 4.04 -27.57
C ARG A 16 -14.02 3.17 -26.54
N PHE A 17 -15.32 3.02 -26.72
CA PHE A 17 -16.12 2.21 -25.79
C PHE A 17 -15.71 0.74 -25.84
N PHE A 18 -15.67 0.13 -27.03
CA PHE A 18 -15.37 -1.30 -27.15
C PHE A 18 -13.89 -1.65 -26.92
N ASN A 19 -12.96 -0.76 -27.27
CA ASN A 19 -11.53 -1.05 -27.15
C ASN A 19 -10.94 -0.67 -25.79
N LEU A 20 -11.57 0.27 -25.06
CA LEU A 20 -11.02 0.76 -23.78
C LEU A 20 -12.00 0.59 -22.62
N THR A 21 -13.20 1.18 -22.71
CA THR A 21 -14.11 1.25 -21.56
C THR A 21 -14.68 -0.11 -21.19
N PHE A 22 -15.17 -0.86 -22.16
CA PHE A 22 -15.72 -2.19 -21.92
C PHE A 22 -14.69 -3.19 -21.36
N PRO A 23 -13.48 -3.32 -21.92
CA PRO A 23 -12.43 -4.15 -21.32
C PRO A 23 -12.04 -3.67 -19.91
N ALA A 24 -11.98 -2.35 -19.65
CA ALA A 24 -11.70 -1.81 -18.34
C ALA A 24 -12.74 -2.26 -17.29
N ILE A 25 -14.02 -2.21 -17.65
CA ILE A 25 -15.11 -2.70 -16.79
C ILE A 25 -14.98 -4.21 -16.57
N LEU A 26 -14.78 -4.98 -17.64
CA LEU A 26 -14.69 -6.44 -17.56
C LEU A 26 -13.51 -6.89 -16.69
N PHE A 27 -12.31 -6.36 -16.95
CA PHE A 27 -11.11 -6.70 -16.17
C PHE A 27 -11.19 -6.18 -14.74
N GLY A 28 -11.77 -5.00 -14.53
CA GLY A 28 -12.03 -4.47 -13.20
C GLY A 28 -12.95 -5.40 -12.40
N ALA A 29 -14.09 -5.81 -12.99
CA ALA A 29 -15.07 -6.69 -12.34
C ALA A 29 -14.46 -8.06 -11.99
N ILE A 30 -13.84 -8.73 -12.95
CA ILE A 30 -13.20 -10.05 -12.73
C ILE A 30 -12.12 -9.95 -11.64
N THR A 31 -11.27 -8.95 -11.73
CA THR A 31 -10.20 -8.73 -10.74
C THR A 31 -10.78 -8.44 -9.36
N GLY A 32 -11.82 -7.60 -9.26
CA GLY A 32 -12.48 -7.26 -8.01
C GLY A 32 -13.08 -8.48 -7.32
N ILE A 33 -13.86 -9.29 -8.05
CA ILE A 33 -14.48 -10.52 -7.54
C ILE A 33 -13.42 -11.50 -7.03
N LEU A 34 -12.40 -11.79 -7.85
CA LEU A 34 -11.35 -12.74 -7.48
C LEU A 34 -10.53 -12.24 -6.28
N THR A 35 -10.23 -10.95 -6.24
CA THR A 35 -9.50 -10.35 -5.11
C THR A 35 -10.32 -10.43 -3.85
N ALA A 36 -11.62 -10.11 -3.88
CA ALA A 36 -12.49 -10.21 -2.72
C ALA A 36 -12.51 -11.62 -2.14
N VAL A 37 -12.71 -12.65 -2.97
CA VAL A 37 -12.72 -14.04 -2.53
C VAL A 37 -11.41 -14.41 -1.82
N VAL A 38 -10.27 -14.06 -2.42
CA VAL A 38 -8.95 -14.36 -1.84
C VAL A 38 -8.74 -13.62 -0.51
N ILE A 39 -9.07 -12.32 -0.45
CA ILE A 39 -8.83 -11.53 0.75
C ILE A 39 -9.81 -11.88 1.88
N ILE A 40 -11.06 -12.22 1.57
CA ILE A 40 -12.03 -12.70 2.57
C ILE A 40 -11.57 -14.04 3.15
N ALA A 41 -11.13 -14.97 2.31
CA ALA A 41 -10.54 -16.24 2.77
C ALA A 41 -9.32 -15.99 3.68
N TYR A 42 -8.45 -15.04 3.29
CA TYR A 42 -7.31 -14.64 4.11
C TYR A 42 -7.72 -14.03 5.45
N LYS A 43 -8.69 -13.09 5.48
CA LYS A 43 -9.24 -12.50 6.71
C LYS A 43 -9.83 -13.58 7.62
N PHE A 44 -10.56 -14.54 7.03
CA PHE A 44 -11.15 -15.65 7.78
C PHE A 44 -10.09 -16.49 8.49
N VAL A 45 -9.06 -16.93 7.77
CA VAL A 45 -7.95 -17.70 8.36
C VAL A 45 -7.18 -16.85 9.37
N ALA A 46 -6.90 -15.58 9.06
CA ALA A 46 -6.18 -14.67 9.94
C ALA A 46 -6.91 -14.47 11.29
N LYS A 47 -8.25 -14.40 11.30
CA LYS A 47 -9.06 -14.32 12.53
C LYS A 47 -8.76 -15.49 13.48
N PHE A 48 -8.75 -16.71 12.96
CA PHE A 48 -8.45 -17.89 13.78
C PHE A 48 -6.98 -17.95 14.21
N VAL A 49 -6.06 -17.60 13.32
CA VAL A 49 -4.61 -17.58 13.61
C VAL A 49 -4.30 -16.58 14.72
N ILE A 50 -4.90 -15.38 14.68
CA ILE A 50 -4.67 -14.34 15.71
C ILE A 50 -5.31 -14.76 17.04
N ALA A 51 -6.51 -15.34 17.03
CA ALA A 51 -7.15 -15.87 18.24
C ALA A 51 -6.30 -16.99 18.86
N PHE A 52 -5.87 -17.96 18.06
CA PHE A 52 -4.98 -19.04 18.51
C PHE A 52 -3.64 -18.51 19.05
N SER A 53 -3.07 -17.48 18.43
CA SER A 53 -1.86 -16.82 18.95
C SER A 53 -2.14 -16.24 20.35
N GLN A 54 -3.25 -15.53 20.54
CA GLN A 54 -3.62 -14.94 21.83
C GLN A 54 -3.78 -16.01 22.91
N ASP A 55 -4.50 -17.09 22.61
CA ASP A 55 -4.71 -18.20 23.54
C ASP A 55 -3.40 -18.91 23.87
N SER A 56 -2.51 -19.06 22.88
CA SER A 56 -1.17 -19.62 23.07
C SER A 56 -0.32 -18.78 24.02
N TYR A 57 -0.34 -17.46 23.91
CA TYR A 57 0.35 -16.56 24.83
C TYR A 57 -0.25 -16.62 26.25
N ALA A 58 -1.58 -16.69 26.38
CA ALA A 58 -2.26 -16.87 27.67
C ALA A 58 -1.86 -18.21 28.32
N PHE A 59 -1.81 -19.28 27.53
CA PHE A 59 -1.37 -20.59 28.00
C PHE A 59 0.10 -20.60 28.46
N LEU A 60 0.98 -19.99 27.68
CA LEU A 60 2.43 -19.92 27.97
C LEU A 60 2.73 -19.12 29.24
N ARG A 61 1.94 -18.09 29.58
CA ARG A 61 2.08 -17.34 30.84
C ARG A 61 1.95 -18.24 32.07
N ASN A 62 1.11 -19.26 31.98
CA ASN A 62 0.89 -20.21 33.07
C ASN A 62 1.90 -21.38 33.06
N LYS A 63 2.66 -21.55 31.96
CA LYS A 63 3.58 -22.67 31.76
C LYS A 63 4.94 -22.19 31.22
N LEU A 64 5.62 -21.34 31.98
CA LEU A 64 6.88 -20.71 31.56
C LEU A 64 8.00 -21.70 31.22
N TYR A 65 7.95 -22.93 31.75
CA TYR A 65 8.90 -23.99 31.43
C TYR A 65 8.88 -24.42 29.94
N LEU A 66 7.82 -24.09 29.19
CA LEU A 66 7.72 -24.37 27.77
C LEU A 66 8.42 -23.31 26.89
N ILE A 67 8.84 -22.17 27.45
CA ILE A 67 9.50 -21.09 26.71
C ILE A 67 10.70 -21.57 25.89
N PRO A 68 11.64 -22.40 26.43
CA PRO A 68 12.77 -22.90 25.64
C PRO A 68 12.31 -23.70 24.40
N LEU A 69 11.25 -24.50 24.50
CA LEU A 69 10.70 -25.27 23.39
C LEU A 69 10.12 -24.34 22.32
N VAL A 70 9.39 -23.30 22.73
CA VAL A 70 8.83 -22.28 21.80
C VAL A 70 9.95 -21.51 21.10
N LEU A 71 11.03 -21.15 21.81
CA LEU A 71 12.20 -20.48 21.21
C LEU A 71 12.89 -21.35 20.17
N ILE A 72 13.01 -22.66 20.43
CA ILE A 72 13.53 -23.62 19.44
C ILE A 72 12.62 -23.62 18.20
N GLY A 73 11.29 -23.70 18.38
CA GLY A 73 10.33 -23.58 17.29
C GLY A 73 10.47 -22.28 16.51
N PHE A 74 10.60 -21.16 17.18
CA PHE A 74 10.80 -19.84 16.54
C PHE A 74 12.12 -19.75 15.76
N TYR A 75 13.18 -20.42 16.25
CA TYR A 75 14.44 -20.52 15.53
C TYR A 75 14.27 -21.26 14.19
N PHE A 76 13.58 -22.40 14.19
CA PHE A 76 13.28 -23.14 12.95
C PHE A 76 12.41 -22.34 12.00
N ILE A 77 11.37 -21.67 12.52
CA ILE A 77 10.51 -20.80 11.69
C ILE A 77 11.33 -19.65 11.11
N ALA A 78 12.21 -19.00 11.87
CA ALA A 78 13.09 -17.93 11.39
C ALA A 78 14.02 -18.43 10.27
N PHE A 79 14.57 -19.63 10.40
CA PHE A 79 15.36 -20.27 9.36
C PHE A 79 14.52 -20.52 8.07
N LEU A 80 13.29 -21.04 8.23
CA LEU A 80 12.36 -21.24 7.12
C LEU A 80 12.02 -19.92 6.41
N PHE A 81 11.78 -18.84 7.18
CA PHE A 81 11.56 -17.50 6.62
C PHE A 81 12.75 -17.06 5.76
N ALA A 82 13.97 -17.16 6.29
CA ALA A 82 15.15 -16.75 5.55
C ALA A 82 15.35 -17.59 4.27
N PHE A 83 15.06 -18.88 4.33
CA PHE A 83 15.14 -19.80 3.19
C PHE A 83 14.11 -19.44 2.10
N ILE A 84 12.84 -19.23 2.47
CA ILE A 84 11.78 -18.82 1.52
C ILE A 84 12.12 -17.46 0.94
N TYR A 85 12.56 -16.51 1.74
CA TYR A 85 12.94 -15.18 1.30
C TYR A 85 14.12 -15.17 0.32
N LYS A 86 15.05 -16.12 0.44
CA LYS A 86 16.13 -16.29 -0.56
C LYS A 86 15.57 -16.77 -1.89
N LYS A 87 14.61 -17.71 -1.90
CA LYS A 87 13.99 -18.26 -3.11
C LYS A 87 12.93 -17.33 -3.73
N GLN A 88 12.22 -16.57 -2.90
CA GLN A 88 11.10 -15.71 -3.30
C GLN A 88 11.22 -14.31 -2.65
N PRO A 89 12.11 -13.45 -3.15
CA PRO A 89 12.37 -12.15 -2.54
C PRO A 89 11.16 -11.20 -2.56
N ARG A 90 10.16 -11.46 -3.42
CA ARG A 90 8.94 -10.63 -3.54
C ARG A 90 7.90 -10.87 -2.42
N VAL A 91 8.06 -11.93 -1.65
CA VAL A 91 7.23 -12.22 -0.47
C VAL A 91 7.65 -11.40 0.76
N ARG A 92 8.86 -10.84 0.75
CA ARG A 92 9.42 -10.06 1.86
C ARG A 92 8.70 -8.73 2.05
N GLY A 93 8.53 -8.31 3.30
CA GLY A 93 8.23 -6.95 3.68
C GLY A 93 6.74 -6.61 3.73
N GLY A 94 6.48 -5.31 3.80
CA GLY A 94 5.19 -4.74 4.16
C GLY A 94 4.05 -4.86 3.15
N GLY A 95 4.27 -5.47 1.99
CA GLY A 95 3.22 -5.62 0.96
C GLY A 95 2.98 -4.35 0.14
N ILE A 96 2.60 -3.24 0.75
CA ILE A 96 2.32 -1.98 0.06
C ILE A 96 3.53 -1.48 -0.75
N PRO A 97 4.74 -1.31 -0.19
CA PRO A 97 5.89 -0.86 -0.99
C PRO A 97 6.26 -1.84 -2.11
N SER A 98 6.09 -3.14 -1.88
CA SER A 98 6.31 -4.18 -2.90
C SER A 98 5.29 -4.06 -4.03
N SER A 99 4.03 -3.81 -3.69
CA SER A 99 2.94 -3.57 -4.66
C SER A 99 3.22 -2.33 -5.51
N ILE A 100 3.63 -1.21 -4.88
CA ILE A 100 4.01 0.02 -5.57
C ILE A 100 5.16 -0.24 -6.55
N ALA A 101 6.20 -0.96 -6.13
CA ALA A 101 7.34 -1.31 -6.99
C ALA A 101 6.91 -2.16 -8.20
N LEU A 102 5.93 -3.06 -8.03
CA LEU A 102 5.36 -3.87 -9.10
C LEU A 102 4.49 -3.05 -10.05
N LEU A 103 3.62 -2.17 -9.53
CA LEU A 103 2.74 -1.31 -10.31
C LEU A 103 3.53 -0.29 -11.13
N ARG A 104 4.61 0.26 -10.55
CA ARG A 104 5.54 1.15 -11.27
C ARG A 104 6.48 0.40 -12.21
N GLY A 105 6.45 -0.94 -12.27
CA GLY A 105 7.29 -1.75 -13.15
C GLY A 105 8.77 -1.80 -12.75
N ILE A 106 9.13 -1.38 -11.53
CA ILE A 106 10.51 -1.41 -11.02
C ILE A 106 11.00 -2.85 -10.84
N VAL A 107 10.08 -3.75 -10.53
CA VAL A 107 10.37 -5.16 -10.27
C VAL A 107 9.34 -6.07 -10.92
N THR A 108 9.75 -7.30 -11.24
CA THR A 108 8.87 -8.34 -11.80
C THR A 108 8.62 -9.46 -10.80
N PHE A 109 7.56 -10.23 -10.99
CA PHE A 109 7.20 -11.33 -10.10
C PHE A 109 6.36 -12.42 -10.76
N LYS A 110 6.35 -13.60 -10.14
CA LYS A 110 5.46 -14.73 -10.49
C LYS A 110 4.23 -14.67 -9.62
N TRP A 111 3.09 -14.25 -10.16
CA TRP A 111 1.88 -13.89 -9.43
C TRP A 111 1.40 -14.98 -8.44
N LEU A 112 1.28 -16.23 -8.88
CA LEU A 112 0.78 -17.34 -8.04
C LEU A 112 1.72 -17.67 -6.88
N ARG A 113 3.04 -17.70 -7.15
CA ARG A 113 4.04 -17.95 -6.08
C ARG A 113 4.07 -16.84 -5.05
N THR A 114 3.92 -15.60 -5.50
CA THR A 114 3.88 -14.44 -4.59
C THR A 114 2.58 -14.45 -3.79
N LEU A 115 1.44 -14.72 -4.41
CA LEU A 115 0.14 -14.83 -3.74
C LEU A 115 0.20 -15.86 -2.60
N ILE A 116 0.59 -17.10 -2.91
CA ILE A 116 0.68 -18.19 -1.93
C ILE A 116 1.73 -17.87 -0.84
N GLY A 117 2.88 -17.38 -1.25
CA GLY A 117 3.96 -17.03 -0.31
C GLY A 117 3.55 -15.94 0.67
N VAL A 118 2.93 -14.86 0.20
CA VAL A 118 2.45 -13.76 1.07
C VAL A 118 1.35 -14.25 2.00
N PHE A 119 0.41 -15.05 1.50
CA PHE A 119 -0.67 -15.63 2.30
C PHE A 119 -0.13 -16.38 3.52
N PHE A 120 0.71 -17.37 3.31
CA PHE A 120 1.21 -18.21 4.41
C PHE A 120 2.25 -17.49 5.30
N MET A 121 3.15 -16.69 4.72
CA MET A 121 4.20 -16.04 5.50
C MET A 121 3.65 -14.94 6.40
N SER A 122 2.62 -14.20 5.96
CA SER A 122 1.96 -13.19 6.81
C SER A 122 1.15 -13.85 7.94
N LEU A 123 0.42 -14.94 7.66
CA LEU A 123 -0.29 -15.70 8.69
C LEU A 123 0.69 -16.26 9.74
N THR A 124 1.87 -16.71 9.34
CA THR A 124 2.91 -17.16 10.28
C THR A 124 3.44 -15.99 11.12
N SER A 125 3.59 -14.78 10.54
CA SER A 125 3.94 -13.58 11.31
C SER A 125 2.87 -13.26 12.37
N PHE A 126 1.57 -13.42 12.04
CA PHE A 126 0.47 -13.20 13.00
C PHE A 126 0.41 -14.29 14.08
N LEU A 127 0.71 -15.54 13.71
CA LEU A 127 0.81 -16.65 14.66
C LEU A 127 1.85 -16.38 15.75
N ILE A 128 2.99 -15.84 15.37
CA ILE A 128 4.06 -15.45 16.30
C ILE A 128 3.67 -14.21 17.11
N GLY A 129 2.68 -13.44 16.67
CA GLY A 129 2.25 -12.20 17.32
C GLY A 129 3.06 -10.97 16.91
N VAL A 130 3.82 -11.02 15.81
CA VAL A 130 4.57 -9.87 15.32
C VAL A 130 3.61 -8.70 15.07
N PRO A 131 3.91 -7.45 15.53
CA PRO A 131 3.01 -6.31 15.37
C PRO A 131 3.02 -5.76 13.94
N LEU A 132 2.43 -6.52 13.04
CA LEU A 132 2.22 -6.21 11.63
C LEU A 132 0.75 -6.37 11.27
N GLY A 133 0.28 -5.65 10.25
CA GLY A 133 -1.12 -5.66 9.78
C GLY A 133 -1.32 -6.54 8.55
N ASN A 134 -2.58 -6.82 8.26
CA ASN A 134 -3.03 -7.63 7.13
C ASN A 134 -3.26 -6.82 5.85
N GLU A 135 -3.32 -5.47 5.90
CA GLU A 135 -3.63 -4.61 4.76
C GLU A 135 -2.52 -4.66 3.70
N GLY A 136 -1.26 -4.56 4.14
CA GLY A 136 -0.14 -4.66 3.22
C GLY A 136 -0.11 -5.98 2.43
N PRO A 137 -0.17 -7.14 3.09
CA PRO A 137 -0.35 -8.43 2.42
C PRO A 137 -1.57 -8.46 1.49
N SER A 138 -2.71 -7.90 1.90
CA SER A 138 -3.94 -7.87 1.09
C SER A 138 -3.77 -7.05 -0.20
N VAL A 139 -3.12 -5.89 -0.13
CA VAL A 139 -2.78 -5.08 -1.31
C VAL A 139 -1.87 -5.85 -2.26
N LEU A 140 -0.84 -6.53 -1.75
CA LEU A 140 0.09 -7.30 -2.58
C LEU A 140 -0.56 -8.55 -3.17
N MET A 141 -1.40 -9.24 -2.41
CA MET A 141 -2.18 -10.37 -2.92
C MET A 141 -3.19 -9.91 -3.99
N GLY A 142 -3.87 -8.78 -3.77
CA GLY A 142 -4.75 -8.17 -4.77
C GLY A 142 -4.01 -7.80 -6.05
N THR A 143 -2.81 -7.20 -5.94
CA THR A 143 -1.92 -6.96 -7.08
C THR A 143 -1.57 -8.25 -7.82
N ALA A 144 -1.27 -9.33 -7.08
CA ALA A 144 -0.96 -10.63 -7.66
C ALA A 144 -2.17 -11.26 -8.37
N VAL A 145 -3.36 -11.17 -7.76
CA VAL A 145 -4.63 -11.61 -8.38
C VAL A 145 -4.90 -10.83 -9.65
N GLY A 146 -4.72 -9.50 -9.65
CA GLY A 146 -4.90 -8.67 -10.85
C GLY A 146 -3.98 -9.09 -12.01
N LYS A 147 -2.70 -9.42 -11.74
CA LYS A 147 -1.83 -10.01 -12.76
C LYS A 147 -2.29 -11.40 -13.20
N GLY A 148 -2.74 -12.21 -12.23
CA GLY A 148 -3.24 -13.55 -12.46
C GLY A 148 -4.49 -13.56 -13.35
N SER A 149 -5.42 -12.64 -13.16
CA SER A 149 -6.65 -12.54 -13.93
C SER A 149 -6.37 -12.33 -15.42
N VAL A 150 -5.45 -11.41 -15.77
CA VAL A 150 -5.06 -11.20 -17.17
C VAL A 150 -4.31 -12.42 -17.73
N ASN A 151 -3.42 -13.02 -16.95
CA ASN A 151 -2.67 -14.20 -17.39
C ASN A 151 -3.56 -15.43 -17.64
N LEU A 152 -4.66 -15.56 -16.92
CA LEU A 152 -5.59 -16.69 -17.06
C LEU A 152 -6.64 -16.43 -18.14
N PHE A 153 -7.24 -15.25 -18.18
CA PHE A 153 -8.41 -14.96 -19.00
C PHE A 153 -8.10 -14.13 -20.25
N ALA A 154 -6.96 -13.42 -20.28
CA ALA A 154 -6.65 -12.46 -21.35
C ALA A 154 -5.18 -12.43 -21.75
N LYS A 155 -4.55 -13.59 -21.96
CA LYS A 155 -3.13 -13.70 -22.36
C LYS A 155 -2.76 -12.89 -23.60
N LYS A 156 -3.72 -12.66 -24.51
CA LYS A 156 -3.55 -11.87 -25.74
C LYS A 156 -3.53 -10.37 -25.51
N HIS A 157 -3.89 -9.91 -24.31
CA HIS A 157 -3.99 -8.48 -23.98
C HIS A 157 -3.12 -8.08 -22.77
N PRO A 158 -1.79 -8.28 -22.85
CA PRO A 158 -0.89 -8.07 -21.71
C PRO A 158 -0.82 -6.61 -21.22
N ALA A 159 -1.17 -5.63 -22.06
CA ALA A 159 -1.24 -4.22 -21.69
C ALA A 159 -2.22 -3.96 -20.52
N TRP A 160 -3.29 -4.75 -20.41
CA TRP A 160 -4.26 -4.66 -19.30
C TRP A 160 -3.71 -5.12 -17.96
N SER A 161 -2.55 -5.79 -17.95
CA SER A 161 -1.97 -6.34 -16.72
C SER A 161 -1.73 -5.29 -15.64
N LYS A 162 -1.17 -4.13 -15.98
CA LYS A 162 -0.93 -3.05 -15.00
C LYS A 162 -2.22 -2.45 -14.44
N TYR A 163 -3.24 -2.30 -15.27
CA TYR A 163 -4.55 -1.80 -14.85
C TYR A 163 -5.26 -2.80 -13.94
N SER A 164 -5.27 -4.08 -14.30
CA SER A 164 -5.84 -5.13 -13.44
C SER A 164 -5.06 -5.29 -12.13
N MET A 165 -3.72 -5.18 -12.14
CA MET A 165 -2.91 -5.14 -10.93
C MET A 165 -3.29 -3.95 -10.03
N THR A 166 -3.54 -2.77 -10.62
CA THR A 166 -4.00 -1.59 -9.90
C THR A 166 -5.39 -1.82 -9.29
N GLY A 167 -6.34 -2.30 -10.10
CA GLY A 167 -7.68 -2.66 -9.61
C GLY A 167 -7.64 -3.68 -8.47
N GLY A 168 -6.79 -4.70 -8.59
CA GLY A 168 -6.57 -5.69 -7.54
C GLY A 168 -5.97 -5.10 -6.26
N ALA A 169 -5.02 -4.16 -6.38
CA ALA A 169 -4.46 -3.44 -5.24
C ALA A 169 -5.51 -2.60 -4.51
N CYS A 170 -6.34 -1.84 -5.27
CA CYS A 170 -7.47 -1.07 -4.74
C CYS A 170 -8.48 -1.97 -4.00
N ALA A 171 -8.91 -3.05 -4.65
CA ALA A 171 -9.84 -4.02 -4.09
C ALA A 171 -9.28 -4.72 -2.85
N GLY A 172 -8.00 -5.09 -2.89
CA GLY A 172 -7.30 -5.69 -1.75
C GLY A 172 -7.24 -4.78 -0.54
N PHE A 173 -6.97 -3.49 -0.74
CA PHE A 173 -7.03 -2.48 0.33
C PHE A 173 -8.46 -2.31 0.85
N ALA A 174 -9.43 -2.12 -0.06
CA ALA A 174 -10.84 -1.89 0.28
C ALA A 174 -11.44 -3.03 1.12
N VAL A 175 -11.26 -4.28 0.71
CA VAL A 175 -11.77 -5.47 1.43
C VAL A 175 -11.07 -5.68 2.76
N ALA A 176 -9.75 -5.38 2.82
CA ALA A 176 -8.99 -5.52 4.07
C ALA A 176 -9.45 -4.53 5.14
N THR A 177 -9.75 -3.29 4.74
CA THR A 177 -10.03 -2.18 5.65
C THR A 177 -11.51 -1.86 5.81
N GLY A 178 -12.37 -2.27 4.87
CA GLY A 178 -13.76 -1.81 4.78
C GLY A 178 -13.88 -0.36 4.31
N ALA A 179 -12.89 0.14 3.57
CA ALA A 179 -12.80 1.52 3.10
C ALA A 179 -12.67 1.58 1.56
N PRO A 180 -13.79 1.49 0.83
CA PRO A 180 -13.80 1.39 -0.62
C PRO A 180 -13.23 2.62 -1.34
N VAL A 181 -13.64 3.83 -0.98
CA VAL A 181 -13.14 5.05 -1.65
C VAL A 181 -11.66 5.28 -1.33
N SER A 182 -11.24 4.98 -0.10
CA SER A 182 -9.82 5.03 0.29
C SER A 182 -8.97 4.06 -0.51
N GLY A 183 -9.50 2.88 -0.86
CA GLY A 183 -8.82 1.92 -1.73
C GLY A 183 -8.57 2.46 -3.13
N ILE A 184 -9.48 3.28 -3.68
CA ILE A 184 -9.30 3.95 -4.97
C ILE A 184 -8.26 5.09 -4.83
N LEU A 185 -8.38 5.91 -3.78
CA LEU A 185 -7.47 7.01 -3.52
C LEU A 185 -6.03 6.54 -3.28
N PHE A 186 -5.84 5.38 -2.64
CA PHE A 186 -4.53 4.75 -2.47
C PHE A 186 -3.81 4.55 -3.81
N ALA A 187 -4.52 4.13 -4.87
CA ALA A 187 -3.90 3.97 -6.18
C ALA A 187 -3.43 5.28 -6.80
N ILE A 188 -4.16 6.37 -6.55
CA ILE A 188 -3.86 7.69 -7.09
C ILE A 188 -2.73 8.34 -6.31
N GLU A 189 -2.86 8.38 -4.98
CA GLU A 189 -2.01 9.16 -4.10
C GLU A 189 -0.68 8.46 -3.80
N GLU A 190 -0.71 7.14 -3.64
CA GLU A 190 0.46 6.38 -3.21
C GLU A 190 1.05 5.53 -4.35
N ALA A 191 0.23 4.71 -5.03
CA ALA A 191 0.76 3.75 -5.98
C ALA A 191 1.31 4.42 -7.25
N HIS A 192 0.53 5.25 -7.91
CA HIS A 192 0.90 5.88 -9.17
C HIS A 192 1.32 7.34 -9.04
N GLN A 193 0.93 8.03 -7.97
CA GLN A 193 1.16 9.47 -7.73
C GLN A 193 0.69 10.34 -8.92
N ARG A 194 -0.39 9.91 -9.56
CA ARG A 194 -1.02 10.61 -10.70
C ARG A 194 -2.50 10.24 -10.82
N ILE A 195 -3.28 11.16 -11.36
CA ILE A 195 -4.69 10.94 -11.69
C ILE A 195 -4.78 10.54 -13.16
N SER A 196 -5.39 9.39 -13.44
CA SER A 196 -5.74 8.92 -14.78
C SER A 196 -7.17 8.41 -14.79
N PRO A 197 -8.01 8.79 -15.77
CA PRO A 197 -9.36 8.25 -15.93
C PRO A 197 -9.41 6.73 -15.97
N MET A 198 -8.44 6.09 -16.62
CA MET A 198 -8.38 4.64 -16.72
C MET A 198 -8.07 3.97 -15.37
N ILE A 199 -7.19 4.56 -14.56
CA ILE A 199 -6.91 4.08 -13.18
C ILE A 199 -8.19 4.19 -12.35
N LEU A 200 -8.89 5.33 -12.44
CA LEU A 200 -10.15 5.55 -11.74
C LEU A 200 -11.23 4.53 -12.15
N ILE A 201 -11.44 4.32 -13.44
CA ILE A 201 -12.46 3.38 -13.93
C ILE A 201 -12.15 1.96 -13.44
N VAL A 202 -10.95 1.44 -13.71
CA VAL A 202 -10.60 0.06 -13.33
C VAL A 202 -10.58 -0.11 -11.82
N GLY A 203 -10.03 0.86 -11.08
CA GLY A 203 -10.00 0.85 -9.61
C GLY A 203 -11.40 0.87 -9.01
N SER A 204 -12.28 1.79 -9.47
CA SER A 204 -13.64 1.91 -8.98
C SER A 204 -14.48 0.67 -9.27
N ILE A 205 -14.40 0.13 -10.47
CA ILE A 205 -15.13 -1.10 -10.83
C ILE A 205 -14.61 -2.30 -10.01
N ALA A 206 -13.29 -2.44 -9.86
CA ALA A 206 -12.73 -3.53 -9.06
C ALA A 206 -13.15 -3.42 -7.60
N VAL A 207 -13.12 -2.23 -7.02
CA VAL A 207 -13.56 -1.98 -5.64
C VAL A 207 -15.06 -2.22 -5.49
N LEU A 208 -15.90 -1.75 -6.43
CA LEU A 208 -17.35 -1.95 -6.41
C LEU A 208 -17.70 -3.44 -6.34
N PHE A 209 -17.18 -4.24 -7.26
CA PHE A 209 -17.45 -5.68 -7.28
C PHE A 209 -16.83 -6.40 -6.07
N ALA A 210 -15.67 -5.96 -5.61
CA ALA A 210 -15.05 -6.50 -4.41
C ALA A 210 -15.89 -6.20 -3.16
N GLN A 211 -16.44 -4.99 -3.04
CA GLN A 211 -17.29 -4.61 -1.92
C GLN A 211 -18.63 -5.38 -1.92
N ILE A 212 -19.27 -5.54 -3.08
CA ILE A 212 -20.48 -6.37 -3.20
C ILE A 212 -20.22 -7.79 -2.69
N ILE A 213 -19.13 -8.42 -3.12
CA ILE A 213 -18.75 -9.77 -2.65
C ILE A 213 -18.42 -9.77 -1.16
N SER A 214 -17.78 -8.70 -0.65
CA SER A 214 -17.46 -8.58 0.77
C SER A 214 -18.72 -8.47 1.64
N GLU A 215 -19.69 -7.68 1.23
CA GLU A 215 -20.97 -7.54 1.94
C GLU A 215 -21.82 -8.82 1.93
N LEU A 216 -21.70 -9.62 0.87
CA LEU A 216 -22.37 -10.90 0.78
C LEU A 216 -21.69 -11.99 1.63
N LEU A 217 -20.35 -12.10 1.58
CA LEU A 217 -19.63 -13.23 2.17
C LEU A 217 -19.19 -12.98 3.62
N CYS A 218 -18.84 -11.74 4.00
CA CYS A 218 -18.33 -11.48 5.36
C CYS A 218 -19.35 -11.84 6.45
N PRO A 219 -20.64 -11.48 6.37
CA PRO A 219 -21.62 -11.87 7.38
C PRO A 219 -21.78 -13.38 7.49
N LEU A 220 -21.76 -14.11 6.36
CA LEU A 220 -21.87 -15.57 6.34
C LEU A 220 -20.71 -16.27 7.07
N LEU A 221 -19.52 -15.64 7.05
CA LEU A 221 -18.30 -16.14 7.69
C LEU A 221 -18.09 -15.56 9.11
N GLY A 222 -19.03 -14.76 9.61
CA GLY A 222 -18.89 -14.08 10.90
C GLY A 222 -17.71 -13.10 10.94
N LEU A 223 -17.42 -12.46 9.80
CA LEU A 223 -16.40 -11.42 9.68
C LEU A 223 -17.05 -10.05 9.71
N SER A 224 -16.35 -9.07 10.31
CA SER A 224 -16.70 -7.66 10.14
C SER A 224 -16.22 -7.14 8.77
N ALA A 225 -17.08 -6.42 8.06
CA ALA A 225 -16.68 -5.69 6.87
C ALA A 225 -15.81 -4.48 7.24
N SER A 226 -16.09 -3.81 8.36
CA SER A 226 -15.31 -2.68 8.85
C SER A 226 -14.11 -3.11 9.71
N LEU A 227 -13.04 -2.30 9.68
CA LEU A 227 -11.81 -2.52 10.43
C LEU A 227 -12.00 -2.31 11.94
N PHE A 228 -12.82 -1.34 12.32
CA PHE A 228 -13.11 -0.99 13.71
C PHE A 228 -14.62 -1.02 13.99
N PRO A 229 -15.02 -1.21 15.26
CA PRO A 229 -16.42 -1.13 15.63
C PRO A 229 -16.96 0.30 15.48
N ASN A 230 -18.27 0.43 15.30
CA ASN A 230 -18.92 1.73 15.30
C ASN A 230 -18.69 2.42 16.65
N ILE A 231 -18.14 3.62 16.60
CA ILE A 231 -17.81 4.44 17.77
C ILE A 231 -18.70 5.68 17.74
N ALA A 232 -19.33 5.99 18.86
CA ALA A 232 -19.99 7.27 19.03
C ALA A 232 -18.92 8.36 19.13
N ILE A 233 -18.92 9.30 18.18
CA ILE A 233 -17.95 10.39 18.09
C ILE A 233 -18.68 11.70 18.35
N SER A 234 -18.20 12.46 19.34
CA SER A 234 -18.75 13.79 19.64
C SER A 234 -18.49 14.77 18.52
N THR A 235 -19.47 15.59 18.21
CA THR A 235 -19.33 16.66 17.22
C THR A 235 -18.57 17.83 17.85
N LEU A 236 -17.52 18.27 17.18
CA LEU A 236 -16.76 19.47 17.56
C LEU A 236 -17.49 20.74 17.12
N ALA A 237 -17.39 21.80 17.90
CA ALA A 237 -17.92 23.12 17.56
C ALA A 237 -16.79 24.02 17.02
N VAL A 238 -17.16 25.15 16.39
CA VAL A 238 -16.17 26.09 15.82
C VAL A 238 -15.18 26.62 16.89
N LYS A 239 -15.62 26.77 18.13
CA LYS A 239 -14.75 27.14 19.26
C LYS A 239 -13.65 26.12 19.56
N ASP A 240 -13.82 24.87 19.11
CA ASP A 240 -12.93 23.76 19.37
C ASP A 240 -11.87 23.56 18.26
N VAL A 241 -11.78 24.47 17.26
CA VAL A 241 -10.81 24.42 16.14
C VAL A 241 -9.35 24.33 16.60
N TRP A 242 -9.04 24.83 17.77
CA TRP A 242 -7.70 24.70 18.34
C TRP A 242 -7.30 23.25 18.62
N MET A 243 -8.26 22.36 18.92
CA MET A 243 -8.00 20.94 19.21
C MET A 243 -7.42 20.20 18.00
N PRO A 244 -8.04 20.20 16.79
CA PRO A 244 -7.45 19.57 15.62
C PRO A 244 -6.10 20.18 15.21
N ILE A 245 -5.87 21.46 15.45
CA ILE A 245 -4.56 22.10 15.21
C ILE A 245 -3.51 21.50 16.18
N LEU A 246 -3.82 21.42 17.46
CA LEU A 246 -2.92 20.84 18.46
C LEU A 246 -2.66 19.34 18.20
N VAL A 247 -3.73 18.57 17.93
CA VAL A 247 -3.62 17.15 17.60
C VAL A 247 -2.76 16.96 16.36
N GLY A 248 -3.03 17.71 15.28
CA GLY A 248 -2.25 17.66 14.05
C GLY A 248 -0.78 18.00 14.28
N ALA A 249 -0.50 19.02 15.09
CA ALA A 249 0.88 19.42 15.41
C ALA A 249 1.64 18.33 16.18
N VAL A 250 1.04 17.78 17.23
CA VAL A 250 1.66 16.70 18.02
C VAL A 250 1.87 15.46 17.17
N MET A 251 0.88 15.06 16.35
CA MET A 251 1.00 13.89 15.46
C MET A 251 2.01 14.10 14.35
N GLY A 252 2.13 15.29 13.79
CA GLY A 252 3.17 15.63 12.81
C GLY A 252 4.57 15.51 13.40
N LEU A 253 4.80 16.04 14.59
CA LEU A 253 6.08 15.89 15.31
C LEU A 253 6.36 14.42 15.67
N PHE A 254 5.36 13.70 16.15
CA PHE A 254 5.47 12.26 16.44
C PHE A 254 5.85 11.46 15.19
N ALA A 255 5.25 11.78 14.03
CA ALA A 255 5.60 11.15 12.77
C ALA A 255 7.07 11.39 12.39
N VAL A 256 7.58 12.61 12.57
CA VAL A 256 9.01 12.91 12.32
C VAL A 256 9.91 12.09 13.24
N VAL A 257 9.58 11.98 14.53
CA VAL A 257 10.32 11.14 15.48
C VAL A 257 10.30 9.68 15.05
N PHE A 258 9.13 9.14 14.69
CA PHE A 258 8.97 7.78 14.20
C PHE A 258 9.82 7.49 12.97
N LEU A 259 9.77 8.38 11.97
CA LEU A 259 10.52 8.22 10.72
C LEU A 259 12.05 8.34 10.93
N LYS A 260 12.49 9.26 11.79
CA LYS A 260 13.91 9.33 12.20
C LYS A 260 14.34 8.05 12.94
N TYR A 261 13.51 7.54 13.83
CA TYR A 261 13.78 6.30 14.57
C TYR A 261 13.84 5.10 13.62
N TYR A 262 12.97 5.02 12.61
CA TYR A 262 13.07 4.02 11.54
C TYR A 262 14.44 4.06 10.85
N HIS A 263 14.94 5.25 10.50
CA HIS A 263 16.26 5.37 9.86
C HIS A 263 17.41 4.91 10.78
N VAL A 264 17.34 5.23 12.07
CA VAL A 264 18.33 4.79 13.07
C VAL A 264 18.34 3.26 13.17
N ILE A 265 17.17 2.64 13.34
CA ILE A 265 17.02 1.18 13.39
C ILE A 265 17.50 0.52 12.10
N SER A 266 17.10 1.06 10.95
CA SER A 266 17.51 0.53 9.65
C SER A 266 19.02 0.56 9.48
N LYS A 267 19.68 1.67 9.85
CA LYS A 267 21.15 1.77 9.84
C LYS A 267 21.80 0.80 10.83
N PHE A 268 21.23 0.63 12.01
CA PHE A 268 21.75 -0.32 13.00
C PHE A 268 21.78 -1.75 12.45
N PHE A 269 20.67 -2.22 11.88
CA PHE A 269 20.59 -3.57 11.31
C PHE A 269 21.44 -3.76 10.05
N THR A 270 21.57 -2.72 9.22
CA THR A 270 22.35 -2.80 7.97
C THR A 270 23.84 -2.65 8.19
N LEU A 271 24.29 -1.81 9.11
CA LEU A 271 25.70 -1.53 9.32
C LEU A 271 26.30 -2.38 10.45
N LYS A 272 25.73 -2.30 11.67
CA LYS A 272 26.31 -3.00 12.84
C LYS A 272 26.03 -4.50 12.84
N LEU A 273 24.85 -4.91 12.36
CA LEU A 273 24.47 -6.31 12.30
C LEU A 273 24.67 -6.93 10.90
N LYS A 274 25.47 -6.31 10.02
CA LYS A 274 25.71 -6.79 8.64
C LYS A 274 26.24 -8.24 8.62
N LYS A 275 27.13 -8.59 9.53
CA LYS A 275 27.75 -9.93 9.60
C LYS A 275 26.81 -11.02 10.14
N ILE A 276 25.70 -10.64 10.80
CA ILE A 276 24.77 -11.61 11.39
C ILE A 276 23.87 -12.18 10.29
N PRO A 277 23.73 -13.51 10.17
CA PRO A 277 22.83 -14.15 9.23
C PRO A 277 21.39 -13.66 9.37
N HIS A 278 20.65 -13.58 8.25
CA HIS A 278 19.31 -13.00 8.24
C HIS A 278 18.31 -13.76 9.13
N TYR A 279 18.40 -15.09 9.19
CA TYR A 279 17.54 -15.89 10.06
C TYR A 279 17.74 -15.59 11.55
N ILE A 280 18.97 -15.26 11.99
CA ILE A 280 19.22 -14.85 13.39
C ILE A 280 18.56 -13.49 13.67
N LYS A 281 18.61 -12.54 12.72
CA LYS A 281 17.93 -11.25 12.87
C LYS A 281 16.42 -11.43 13.01
N ILE A 282 15.83 -12.32 12.22
CA ILE A 282 14.40 -12.67 12.31
C ILE A 282 14.11 -13.33 13.67
N PHE A 283 14.94 -14.27 14.10
CA PHE A 283 14.78 -14.94 15.39
C PHE A 283 14.82 -13.96 16.57
N ILE A 284 15.70 -12.95 16.54
CA ILE A 284 15.76 -11.90 17.57
C ILE A 284 14.42 -11.15 17.63
N VAL A 285 13.81 -10.81 16.49
CA VAL A 285 12.49 -10.16 16.46
C VAL A 285 11.43 -11.08 17.09
N PHE A 286 11.43 -12.37 16.75
CA PHE A 286 10.48 -13.33 17.30
C PHE A 286 10.66 -13.54 18.82
N ALA A 287 11.91 -13.62 19.30
CA ALA A 287 12.21 -13.74 20.71
C ALA A 287 11.77 -12.49 21.51
N LEU A 288 12.03 -11.29 20.97
CA LEU A 288 11.56 -10.05 21.58
C LEU A 288 10.02 -9.98 21.58
N THR A 289 9.37 -10.39 20.47
CA THR A 289 7.91 -10.46 20.40
C THR A 289 7.36 -11.42 21.47
N LEU A 290 8.00 -12.58 21.66
CA LEU A 290 7.61 -13.52 22.71
C LEU A 290 7.74 -12.87 24.11
N THR A 291 8.87 -12.27 24.41
CA THR A 291 9.13 -11.63 25.70
C THR A 291 8.08 -10.59 26.05
N PHE A 292 7.80 -9.65 25.15
CA PHE A 292 6.79 -8.62 25.39
C PHE A 292 5.36 -9.17 25.36
N GLY A 293 5.09 -10.17 24.52
CA GLY A 293 3.80 -10.84 24.44
C GLY A 293 3.45 -11.62 25.71
N LEU A 294 4.42 -12.18 26.39
CA LEU A 294 4.24 -12.81 27.69
C LEU A 294 3.88 -11.80 28.78
N VAL A 295 4.33 -10.56 28.70
CA VAL A 295 3.92 -9.48 29.63
C VAL A 295 2.48 -9.06 29.32
N SER A 296 2.17 -8.66 28.10
CA SER A 296 0.83 -8.32 27.64
C SER A 296 0.69 -8.48 26.13
N PHE A 297 -0.42 -9.07 25.70
CA PHE A 297 -0.74 -9.20 24.27
C PHE A 297 -0.95 -7.84 23.59
N SER A 298 -1.22 -6.77 24.37
CA SER A 298 -1.33 -5.40 23.88
C SER A 298 -0.03 -4.84 23.32
N PHE A 299 1.12 -5.38 23.69
CA PHE A 299 2.42 -4.99 23.13
C PHE A 299 2.67 -5.53 21.72
N ILE A 300 1.99 -6.59 21.36
CA ILE A 300 2.21 -7.37 20.14
C ILE A 300 0.94 -7.45 19.30
N SER A 301 0.94 -8.31 18.26
CA SER A 301 -0.21 -8.52 17.37
C SER A 301 -0.55 -7.29 16.51
N THR A 302 -1.59 -7.41 15.69
CA THR A 302 -1.95 -6.43 14.66
C THR A 302 -2.33 -5.03 15.20
N GLY A 303 -2.89 -4.94 16.41
CA GLY A 303 -3.29 -3.67 17.02
C GLY A 303 -4.81 -3.42 17.12
N HIS A 304 -5.65 -4.27 16.53
CA HIS A 304 -7.12 -4.15 16.66
C HIS A 304 -7.58 -4.17 18.11
N GLN A 305 -7.03 -5.08 18.93
CA GLN A 305 -7.37 -5.18 20.36
C GLN A 305 -6.91 -3.98 21.16
N THR A 306 -5.83 -3.31 20.73
CA THR A 306 -5.33 -2.10 21.39
C THR A 306 -6.38 -1.00 21.32
N PHE A 307 -7.09 -0.87 20.19
CA PHE A 307 -8.13 0.13 20.03
C PHE A 307 -9.30 -0.04 21.02
N SER A 308 -9.76 -1.27 21.22
CA SER A 308 -10.80 -1.58 22.23
C SER A 308 -10.34 -1.21 23.65
N LEU A 309 -9.08 -1.51 24.00
CA LEU A 309 -8.50 -1.14 25.30
C LEU A 309 -8.44 0.37 25.51
N LEU A 310 -8.20 1.15 24.46
CA LEU A 310 -8.17 2.61 24.52
C LEU A 310 -9.56 3.18 24.81
N LEU A 311 -10.60 2.62 24.20
CA LEU A 311 -11.99 3.04 24.44
C LEU A 311 -12.44 2.77 25.89
N GLU A 312 -11.99 1.68 26.49
CA GLU A 312 -12.30 1.33 27.88
C GLU A 312 -11.53 2.20 28.91
N LYS A 313 -10.56 3.01 28.50
CA LYS A 313 -9.72 3.90 29.35
C LYS A 313 -9.04 3.19 30.53
N LYS A 314 -8.87 1.84 30.51
CA LYS A 314 -8.34 1.05 31.64
C LYS A 314 -6.83 1.20 31.88
N VAL A 315 -6.07 1.67 30.89
CA VAL A 315 -4.59 1.77 30.96
C VAL A 315 -4.18 3.21 31.29
N GLY A 316 -3.38 3.45 32.30
CA GLY A 316 -2.87 4.79 32.63
C GLY A 316 -1.92 5.36 31.57
N ILE A 317 -1.69 6.69 31.60
CA ILE A 317 -0.85 7.41 30.62
C ILE A 317 0.55 6.79 30.50
N LEU A 318 1.21 6.48 31.63
CA LEU A 318 2.53 5.87 31.63
C LEU A 318 2.52 4.48 30.95
N GLY A 319 1.50 3.68 31.23
CA GLY A 319 1.31 2.38 30.57
C GLY A 319 1.13 2.53 29.05
N LEU A 320 0.36 3.54 28.60
CA LEU A 320 0.18 3.84 27.17
C LEU A 320 1.51 4.23 26.50
N LEU A 321 2.33 5.05 27.16
CA LEU A 321 3.67 5.42 26.65
C LEU A 321 4.59 4.20 26.52
N VAL A 322 4.56 3.29 27.48
CA VAL A 322 5.34 2.04 27.43
C VAL A 322 4.83 1.17 26.25
N ILE A 323 3.51 0.99 26.09
CA ILE A 323 2.91 0.25 24.96
C ILE A 323 3.33 0.90 23.63
N LEU A 324 3.24 2.22 23.54
CA LEU A 324 3.65 2.98 22.34
C LEU A 324 5.10 2.68 21.95
N LEU A 325 6.02 2.77 22.90
CA LEU A 325 7.45 2.62 22.67
C LEU A 325 7.81 1.18 22.27
N VAL A 326 7.25 0.19 22.96
CA VAL A 326 7.46 -1.23 22.66
C VAL A 326 6.88 -1.59 21.28
N ARG A 327 5.62 -1.23 21.01
CA ARG A 327 5.01 -1.50 19.69
C ARG A 327 5.77 -0.83 18.56
N MET A 328 6.12 0.46 18.73
CA MET A 328 6.91 1.20 17.75
C MET A 328 8.22 0.47 17.44
N THR A 329 8.97 0.08 18.46
CA THR A 329 10.25 -0.62 18.31
C THR A 329 10.09 -1.97 17.62
N LEU A 330 9.15 -2.81 18.07
CA LEU A 330 8.91 -4.14 17.48
C LEU A 330 8.42 -4.04 16.03
N THR A 331 7.51 -3.10 15.72
CA THR A 331 7.04 -2.86 14.34
C THR A 331 8.20 -2.47 13.43
N LEU A 332 9.08 -1.57 13.89
CA LEU A 332 10.21 -1.12 13.10
C LEU A 332 11.29 -2.21 12.96
N PHE A 333 11.51 -3.04 13.98
CA PHE A 333 12.39 -4.20 13.90
C PHE A 333 11.87 -5.22 12.87
N ALA A 334 10.58 -5.53 12.94
CA ALA A 334 9.93 -6.44 12.00
C ALA A 334 10.02 -5.93 10.55
N ASN A 335 9.73 -4.65 10.33
CA ASN A 335 9.78 -4.01 9.01
C ASN A 335 11.22 -3.96 8.45
N THR A 336 12.20 -3.55 9.25
CA THR A 336 13.61 -3.49 8.85
C THR A 336 14.16 -4.86 8.46
N ASN A 337 13.73 -5.93 9.15
CA ASN A 337 14.09 -7.30 8.82
C ASN A 337 13.20 -7.91 7.72
N LYS A 338 12.35 -7.07 7.09
CA LYS A 338 11.51 -7.43 5.94
C LYS A 338 10.58 -8.61 6.23
N LEU A 339 10.07 -8.72 7.46
CA LEU A 339 9.03 -9.69 7.78
C LEU A 339 7.75 -9.40 6.99
N THR A 340 7.07 -10.47 6.57
CA THR A 340 5.85 -10.35 5.76
C THR A 340 4.69 -9.89 6.62
N GLY A 341 4.18 -8.69 6.35
CA GLY A 341 3.08 -8.03 7.06
C GLY A 341 3.09 -6.52 6.86
N GLY A 342 1.93 -5.88 6.90
CA GLY A 342 1.76 -4.44 6.65
C GLY A 342 2.14 -3.57 7.85
N VAL A 343 2.53 -2.33 7.59
CA VAL A 343 2.77 -1.32 8.65
C VAL A 343 1.57 -0.38 8.84
N PHE A 344 0.53 -0.49 8.00
CA PHE A 344 -0.62 0.42 8.00
C PHE A 344 -1.39 0.37 9.32
N VAL A 345 -1.92 -0.79 9.72
CA VAL A 345 -2.63 -0.95 11.01
C VAL A 345 -1.73 -0.69 12.22
N PRO A 346 -0.47 -1.15 12.26
CA PRO A 346 0.45 -0.70 13.31
C PRO A 346 0.56 0.83 13.43
N ILE A 347 0.62 1.57 12.32
CA ILE A 347 0.63 3.05 12.34
C ILE A 347 -0.68 3.60 12.91
N ILE A 348 -1.83 3.05 12.52
CA ILE A 348 -3.13 3.40 13.12
C ILE A 348 -3.12 3.17 14.63
N ALA A 349 -2.63 2.02 15.07
CA ALA A 349 -2.55 1.69 16.50
C ALA A 349 -1.63 2.65 17.26
N LEU A 350 -0.46 3.01 16.69
CA LEU A 350 0.45 3.99 17.28
C LEU A 350 -0.20 5.39 17.35
N GLY A 351 -0.89 5.78 16.28
CA GLY A 351 -1.67 7.02 16.24
C GLY A 351 -2.76 7.06 17.31
N ALA A 352 -3.52 5.98 17.45
CA ALA A 352 -4.55 5.84 18.47
C ALA A 352 -3.98 5.91 19.90
N ILE A 353 -2.87 5.21 20.18
CA ILE A 353 -2.22 5.25 21.50
C ILE A 353 -1.72 6.67 21.80
N MET A 354 -1.03 7.31 20.87
CA MET A 354 -0.53 8.67 21.09
C MET A 354 -1.66 9.67 21.25
N SER A 355 -2.76 9.53 20.49
CA SER A 355 -3.97 10.36 20.64
C SER A 355 -4.64 10.15 22.01
N SER A 356 -4.64 8.90 22.50
CA SER A 356 -5.16 8.58 23.83
C SER A 356 -4.34 9.25 24.93
N VAL A 357 -3.02 9.26 24.80
CA VAL A 357 -2.12 9.99 25.72
C VAL A 357 -2.44 11.49 25.67
N LEU A 358 -2.56 12.05 24.47
CA LEU A 358 -2.86 13.47 24.28
C LEU A 358 -4.25 13.82 24.81
N GLY A 359 -5.30 13.07 24.47
CA GLY A 359 -6.68 13.31 24.92
C GLY A 359 -6.80 13.31 26.45
N ARG A 360 -6.17 12.32 27.11
CA ARG A 360 -6.14 12.27 28.59
C ARG A 360 -5.30 13.37 29.21
N GLY A 361 -4.20 13.76 28.56
CA GLY A 361 -3.43 14.92 28.97
C GLY A 361 -4.26 16.20 28.90
N MET A 362 -5.06 16.37 27.84
CA MET A 362 -5.96 17.50 27.68
C MET A 362 -7.12 17.46 28.70
N GLU A 363 -7.69 16.29 29.00
CA GLU A 363 -8.68 16.12 30.08
C GLU A 363 -8.09 16.57 31.43
N SER A 364 -6.86 16.17 31.73
CA SER A 364 -6.20 16.47 33.01
C SER A 364 -5.72 17.91 33.14
N LEU A 365 -5.13 18.49 32.07
CA LEU A 365 -4.50 19.81 32.10
C LEU A 365 -5.50 20.98 31.86
N PHE A 366 -6.46 20.75 30.96
CA PHE A 366 -7.41 21.80 30.51
C PHE A 366 -8.84 21.55 31.00
N GLY A 367 -9.08 20.50 31.79
CA GLY A 367 -10.42 20.18 32.29
C GLY A 367 -11.42 19.87 31.19
N LEU A 368 -10.97 19.34 30.03
CA LEU A 368 -11.84 19.02 28.92
C LEU A 368 -12.80 17.89 29.30
N SER A 369 -14.05 17.98 28.81
CA SER A 369 -15.02 16.92 28.97
C SER A 369 -14.53 15.63 28.29
N GLY A 370 -14.68 14.49 28.96
CA GLY A 370 -14.35 13.17 28.42
C GLY A 370 -15.10 12.79 27.13
N GLU A 371 -16.12 13.58 26.76
CA GLU A 371 -16.88 13.44 25.52
C GLU A 371 -15.99 13.65 24.27
N TYR A 372 -15.01 14.57 24.34
CA TYR A 372 -14.11 14.86 23.21
C TYR A 372 -13.08 13.78 22.94
N TYR A 373 -12.92 12.82 23.85
CA TYR A 373 -11.87 11.79 23.77
C TYR A 373 -11.91 11.00 22.47
N THR A 374 -13.10 10.55 22.04
CA THR A 374 -13.25 9.77 20.80
C THR A 374 -12.98 10.60 19.55
N ALA A 375 -13.34 11.87 19.55
CA ALA A 375 -13.01 12.79 18.46
C ALA A 375 -11.49 13.00 18.35
N ILE A 376 -10.80 13.26 19.47
CA ILE A 376 -9.33 13.40 19.52
C ILE A 376 -8.66 12.12 19.00
N LEU A 377 -9.20 10.95 19.34
CA LEU A 377 -8.65 9.66 18.91
C LEU A 377 -8.71 9.50 17.39
N VAL A 378 -9.83 9.83 16.76
CA VAL A 378 -10.01 9.78 15.31
C VAL A 378 -9.14 10.83 14.61
N LEU A 379 -9.11 12.07 15.10
CA LEU A 379 -8.25 13.15 14.57
C LEU A 379 -6.77 12.72 14.55
N GLY A 380 -6.31 12.10 15.64
CA GLY A 380 -4.92 11.68 15.73
C GLY A 380 -4.59 10.49 14.86
N VAL A 381 -5.51 9.51 14.71
CA VAL A 381 -5.32 8.41 13.75
C VAL A 381 -5.20 8.94 12.33
N ALA A 382 -6.11 9.82 11.90
CA ALA A 382 -6.09 10.44 10.58
C ALA A 382 -4.78 11.20 10.34
N SER A 383 -4.37 12.03 11.31
CA SER A 383 -3.13 12.82 11.25
C SER A 383 -1.89 11.94 11.19
N CYS A 384 -1.87 10.84 11.97
CA CYS A 384 -0.74 9.91 12.02
C CYS A 384 -0.56 9.17 10.69
N VAL A 385 -1.64 8.66 10.11
CA VAL A 385 -1.62 8.01 8.79
C VAL A 385 -1.14 8.97 7.72
N SER A 386 -1.71 10.17 7.66
CA SER A 386 -1.31 11.22 6.72
C SER A 386 0.18 11.55 6.82
N ALA A 387 0.67 11.80 8.03
CA ALA A 387 2.03 12.26 8.29
C ALA A 387 3.09 11.18 8.06
N MET A 388 2.84 9.92 8.48
CA MET A 388 3.80 8.83 8.37
C MET A 388 3.82 8.17 7.00
N MET A 389 2.67 8.12 6.30
CA MET A 389 2.55 7.45 5.01
C MET A 389 2.51 8.44 3.82
N LYS A 390 2.37 9.75 4.10
CA LYS A 390 2.26 10.79 3.07
C LYS A 390 1.04 10.64 2.16
N MET A 391 -0.09 10.28 2.75
CA MET A 391 -1.37 10.06 2.05
C MET A 391 -2.50 10.90 2.69
N PRO A 392 -2.48 12.25 2.58
CA PRO A 392 -3.47 13.11 3.26
C PRO A 392 -4.90 12.88 2.79
N LEU A 393 -5.17 12.76 1.48
CA LEU A 393 -6.52 12.53 0.97
C LEU A 393 -7.05 11.15 1.38
N THR A 394 -6.23 10.13 1.23
CA THR A 394 -6.57 8.77 1.67
C THR A 394 -6.84 8.74 3.18
N ALA A 395 -6.05 9.43 3.99
CA ALA A 395 -6.23 9.47 5.45
C ALA A 395 -7.53 10.14 5.87
N ILE A 396 -7.93 11.24 5.21
CA ILE A 396 -9.21 11.92 5.46
C ILE A 396 -10.36 10.97 5.15
N VAL A 397 -10.42 10.44 3.92
CA VAL A 397 -11.53 9.59 3.49
C VAL A 397 -11.57 8.27 4.26
N PHE A 398 -10.41 7.68 4.54
CA PHE A 398 -10.29 6.48 5.38
C PHE A 398 -10.94 6.70 6.76
N SER A 399 -10.67 7.84 7.38
CA SER A 399 -11.25 8.13 8.68
C SER A 399 -12.77 8.31 8.63
N LEU A 400 -13.29 8.86 7.53
CA LEU A 400 -14.73 8.98 7.31
C LEU A 400 -15.39 7.61 7.10
N GLU A 401 -14.79 6.75 6.27
CA GLU A 401 -15.33 5.43 5.95
C GLU A 401 -15.28 4.46 7.13
N VAL A 402 -14.15 4.45 7.86
CA VAL A 402 -13.90 3.43 8.89
C VAL A 402 -14.52 3.80 10.23
N PHE A 403 -14.53 5.09 10.59
CA PHE A 403 -15.10 5.54 11.86
C PHE A 403 -16.50 6.17 11.73
N GLY A 404 -17.02 6.36 10.52
CA GLY A 404 -18.31 7.00 10.28
C GLY A 404 -18.38 8.48 10.70
N CYS A 405 -17.23 9.16 10.82
CA CYS A 405 -17.11 10.49 11.41
C CYS A 405 -17.43 11.62 10.41
N THR A 406 -18.62 11.61 9.81
CA THR A 406 -19.01 12.58 8.79
C THR A 406 -19.26 14.00 9.36
N THR A 407 -19.64 14.12 10.63
CA THR A 407 -19.90 15.41 11.29
C THR A 407 -18.63 16.23 11.55
N ASN A 408 -17.47 15.58 11.66
CA ASN A 408 -16.19 16.21 11.98
C ASN A 408 -15.22 16.34 10.78
N VAL A 409 -15.73 16.29 9.53
CA VAL A 409 -14.91 16.33 8.31
C VAL A 409 -13.94 17.51 8.30
N LEU A 410 -14.44 18.73 8.62
CA LEU A 410 -13.63 19.95 8.65
C LEU A 410 -12.44 19.81 9.62
N TYR A 411 -12.69 19.28 10.80
CA TYR A 411 -11.68 19.13 11.85
C TYR A 411 -10.65 18.05 11.51
N ILE A 412 -11.08 16.96 10.82
CA ILE A 412 -10.18 15.95 10.27
C ILE A 412 -9.27 16.57 9.21
N ILE A 413 -9.81 17.37 8.29
CA ILE A 413 -9.03 18.09 7.26
C ILE A 413 -7.98 18.99 7.91
N ILE A 414 -8.36 19.78 8.93
CA ILE A 414 -7.43 20.67 9.64
C ILE A 414 -6.30 19.87 10.29
N ALA A 415 -6.61 18.82 11.05
CA ALA A 415 -5.63 18.03 11.76
C ALA A 415 -4.66 17.30 10.79
N VAL A 416 -5.20 16.73 9.70
CA VAL A 416 -4.43 16.10 8.64
C VAL A 416 -3.52 17.10 7.93
N ALA A 417 -4.05 18.29 7.56
CA ALA A 417 -3.27 19.31 6.88
C ALA A 417 -2.11 19.81 7.75
N VAL A 418 -2.37 20.11 9.03
CA VAL A 418 -1.33 20.56 9.99
C VAL A 418 -0.24 19.49 10.14
N SER A 419 -0.62 18.23 10.34
CA SER A 419 0.34 17.14 10.52
C SER A 419 1.18 16.90 9.26
N PHE A 420 0.56 16.98 8.08
CA PHE A 420 1.23 16.84 6.79
C PHE A 420 2.23 17.98 6.54
N ILE A 421 1.80 19.24 6.74
CA ILE A 421 2.65 20.43 6.59
C ILE A 421 3.89 20.33 7.49
N ILE A 422 3.73 19.94 8.75
CA ILE A 422 4.87 19.79 9.67
C ILE A 422 5.88 18.79 9.14
N THR A 423 5.42 17.65 8.65
CA THR A 423 6.33 16.63 8.10
C THR A 423 6.97 17.04 6.79
N GLU A 424 6.30 17.86 5.95
CA GLU A 424 6.88 18.45 4.74
C GLU A 424 7.96 19.49 5.09
N VAL A 425 7.64 20.43 5.95
CA VAL A 425 8.58 21.48 6.39
C VAL A 425 9.84 20.88 7.03
N LEU A 426 9.68 19.79 7.79
CA LEU A 426 10.81 19.10 8.44
C LEU A 426 11.49 18.06 7.51
N GLY A 427 11.11 17.99 6.23
CA GLY A 427 11.74 17.14 5.21
C GLY A 427 11.61 15.64 5.47
N ALA A 428 10.60 15.20 6.22
CA ALA A 428 10.40 13.80 6.55
C ALA A 428 9.74 13.07 5.36
N LYS A 429 10.42 12.03 4.85
CA LYS A 429 9.90 11.17 3.75
C LYS A 429 9.01 10.09 4.32
N GLY A 430 7.92 9.74 3.62
CA GLY A 430 7.02 8.67 4.01
C GLY A 430 7.74 7.32 4.23
N ILE A 431 7.15 6.48 5.08
CA ILE A 431 7.74 5.17 5.37
C ILE A 431 7.79 4.29 4.12
N ASN A 432 6.75 4.30 3.29
CA ASN A 432 6.68 3.52 2.06
C ASN A 432 7.71 3.99 1.03
N ASP A 433 7.91 5.31 0.88
CA ASP A 433 8.95 5.88 0.02
C ASP A 433 10.36 5.47 0.47
N SER A 434 10.59 5.48 1.79
CA SER A 434 11.87 5.07 2.36
C SER A 434 12.15 3.58 2.09
N ILE A 435 11.14 2.72 2.19
CA ILE A 435 11.25 1.29 1.89
C ILE A 435 11.44 1.07 0.39
N LEU A 436 10.66 1.78 -0.45
CA LEU A 436 10.75 1.70 -1.91
C LEU A 436 12.14 2.12 -2.40
N LYS A 437 12.69 3.22 -1.88
CA LYS A 437 14.05 3.66 -2.19
C LYS A 437 15.10 2.58 -1.88
N ASN A 438 14.96 1.89 -0.75
CA ASN A 438 15.85 0.79 -0.40
C ASN A 438 15.68 -0.42 -1.35
N LEU A 439 14.47 -0.67 -1.86
CA LEU A 439 14.24 -1.73 -2.86
C LEU A 439 14.89 -1.38 -4.20
N VAL A 440 14.76 -0.13 -4.66
CA VAL A 440 15.40 0.37 -5.90
C VAL A 440 16.90 0.25 -5.78
N LYS A 441 17.49 0.76 -4.69
CA LYS A 441 18.93 0.66 -4.44
C LYS A 441 19.44 -0.79 -4.47
N THR A 442 18.69 -1.72 -3.90
CA THR A 442 19.06 -3.16 -3.95
C THR A 442 19.03 -3.69 -5.39
N GLN A 443 18.13 -3.21 -6.25
CA GLN A 443 18.12 -3.57 -7.67
C GLN A 443 19.32 -2.98 -8.41
N GLU A 444 19.68 -1.73 -8.16
CA GLU A 444 20.85 -1.05 -8.73
C GLU A 444 22.17 -1.74 -8.35
N GLU A 445 22.26 -2.28 -7.12
CA GLU A 445 23.43 -3.03 -6.67
C GLU A 445 23.55 -4.44 -7.30
N THR A 446 22.46 -4.99 -7.83
CA THR A 446 22.39 -6.37 -8.35
C THR A 446 22.27 -6.46 -9.87
N HIS A 447 21.85 -5.42 -10.53
CA HIS A 447 21.61 -5.38 -11.98
C HIS A 447 22.10 -4.05 -12.54
N GLU A 448 22.74 -4.11 -13.68
CA GLU A 448 23.15 -2.94 -14.44
C GLU A 448 21.91 -2.22 -15.00
N ARG A 449 21.86 -0.90 -14.84
CA ARG A 449 20.76 -0.08 -15.35
C ARG A 449 21.15 0.47 -16.71
N LYS A 450 20.43 0.05 -17.75
CA LYS A 450 20.59 0.53 -19.11
C LYS A 450 19.62 1.65 -19.41
N VAL A 451 20.06 2.65 -20.14
CA VAL A 451 19.23 3.73 -20.70
C VAL A 451 19.16 3.54 -22.19
N ILE A 452 17.95 3.45 -22.73
CA ILE A 452 17.69 3.15 -24.13
C ILE A 452 16.85 4.25 -24.73
N ASP A 453 17.31 4.78 -25.86
CA ASP A 453 16.55 5.66 -26.75
C ASP A 453 15.97 4.83 -27.88
N ALA A 454 14.69 4.99 -28.15
CA ALA A 454 14.02 4.22 -29.18
C ALA A 454 12.96 5.02 -29.93
N HIS A 455 12.76 4.68 -31.19
CA HIS A 455 11.67 5.18 -32.03
C HIS A 455 10.67 4.03 -32.26
N VAL A 456 9.44 4.20 -31.74
CA VAL A 456 8.39 3.19 -31.87
C VAL A 456 7.17 3.75 -32.55
N THR A 457 6.56 2.98 -33.43
CA THR A 457 5.38 3.40 -34.20
C THR A 457 4.12 2.80 -33.56
N ILE A 458 3.05 3.59 -33.42
CA ILE A 458 1.75 3.11 -32.98
C ILE A 458 1.13 2.26 -34.09
N LYS A 459 0.91 0.98 -33.80
CA LYS A 459 0.29 0.04 -34.74
C LYS A 459 -1.24 0.09 -34.65
N LYS A 460 -1.89 -0.21 -35.77
CA LYS A 460 -3.35 -0.33 -35.83
C LYS A 460 -3.85 -1.41 -34.88
N GLY A 461 -4.89 -1.10 -34.10
CA GLY A 461 -5.45 -2.00 -33.10
C GLY A 461 -4.58 -2.19 -31.85
N SER A 462 -3.48 -1.42 -31.71
CA SER A 462 -2.67 -1.46 -30.51
C SER A 462 -3.42 -0.83 -29.32
N PHE A 463 -2.97 -1.16 -28.09
CA PHE A 463 -3.57 -0.61 -26.87
C PHE A 463 -3.47 0.92 -26.80
N ALA A 464 -2.38 1.50 -27.30
CA ALA A 464 -2.14 2.94 -27.27
C ALA A 464 -3.00 3.74 -28.27
N GLU A 465 -3.57 3.08 -29.28
CA GLU A 465 -4.38 3.76 -30.30
C GLU A 465 -5.62 4.39 -29.67
N PHE A 466 -5.85 5.68 -29.97
CA PHE A 466 -6.92 6.54 -29.42
C PHE A 466 -6.79 6.88 -27.93
N MET A 467 -5.69 6.52 -27.25
CA MET A 467 -5.44 6.92 -25.86
C MET A 467 -4.64 8.24 -25.80
N HIS A 468 -4.87 8.99 -24.72
CA HIS A 468 -3.96 10.07 -24.37
C HIS A 468 -2.68 9.51 -23.75
N VAL A 469 -1.54 10.11 -24.06
CA VAL A 469 -0.24 9.68 -23.55
C VAL A 469 -0.22 9.56 -22.03
N LYS A 470 -0.84 10.54 -21.34
CA LYS A 470 -0.92 10.58 -19.87
C LYS A 470 -1.76 9.46 -19.25
N ASP A 471 -2.68 8.85 -20.01
CA ASP A 471 -3.58 7.81 -19.51
C ASP A 471 -2.97 6.42 -19.62
N ILE A 472 -1.86 6.27 -20.36
CA ILE A 472 -1.17 5.01 -20.53
C ILE A 472 -0.24 4.73 -19.34
N LEU A 473 -0.30 3.51 -18.80
CA LEU A 473 0.63 3.01 -17.78
C LEU A 473 1.91 2.48 -18.47
N TRP A 474 2.76 3.41 -18.89
CA TRP A 474 4.04 3.11 -19.53
C TRP A 474 4.96 2.23 -18.66
N PRO A 475 5.98 1.57 -19.23
CA PRO A 475 7.04 0.93 -18.46
C PRO A 475 7.71 1.89 -17.44
N ALA A 476 8.44 1.32 -16.48
CA ALA A 476 9.16 2.13 -15.48
C ALA A 476 10.18 3.08 -16.14
N ASN A 477 10.34 4.26 -15.56
CA ASN A 477 11.32 5.26 -16.00
C ASN A 477 11.22 5.60 -17.52
N PHE A 478 9.99 5.65 -18.01
CA PHE A 478 9.68 5.99 -19.40
C PHE A 478 9.50 7.51 -19.53
N PHE A 479 10.16 8.08 -20.54
CA PHE A 479 10.05 9.47 -20.93
C PHE A 479 9.71 9.56 -22.40
N LEU A 480 8.62 10.24 -22.74
CA LEU A 480 8.29 10.59 -24.12
C LEU A 480 9.03 11.89 -24.45
N LEU A 481 9.94 11.85 -25.40
CA LEU A 481 10.71 13.00 -25.84
C LEU A 481 9.95 13.81 -26.90
N SER A 482 9.38 13.12 -27.88
CA SER A 482 8.57 13.75 -28.92
C SER A 482 7.63 12.75 -29.61
N ILE A 483 6.62 13.27 -30.29
CA ILE A 483 5.69 12.54 -31.14
C ILE A 483 5.83 13.10 -32.56
N ILE A 484 6.02 12.24 -33.54
CA ILE A 484 5.91 12.59 -34.96
C ILE A 484 4.58 12.04 -35.45
N PRO A 485 3.55 12.90 -35.62
CA PRO A 485 2.25 12.46 -36.11
C PRO A 485 2.35 11.89 -37.52
N SER A 486 1.60 10.83 -37.81
CA SER A 486 1.61 10.15 -39.12
C SER A 486 1.30 11.08 -40.32
N LYS A 487 0.60 12.18 -40.05
CA LYS A 487 0.23 13.21 -41.05
C LYS A 487 1.16 14.44 -41.05
N SER A 488 2.20 14.46 -40.24
CA SER A 488 3.15 15.57 -40.11
C SER A 488 4.58 15.09 -40.25
N ARG A 489 5.44 15.94 -40.84
CA ARG A 489 6.90 15.68 -40.89
C ARG A 489 7.64 16.29 -39.69
N TYR A 490 6.94 17.03 -38.83
CA TYR A 490 7.54 17.73 -37.70
C TYR A 490 7.23 17.02 -36.37
N ALA A 491 8.26 16.88 -35.57
CA ALA A 491 8.13 16.37 -34.21
C ALA A 491 7.39 17.39 -33.33
N GLN A 492 6.46 16.90 -32.51
CA GLN A 492 5.73 17.69 -31.54
C GLN A 492 6.15 17.26 -30.13
N ILE A 493 6.36 18.22 -29.25
CA ILE A 493 6.64 17.94 -27.83
C ILE A 493 5.32 18.07 -27.08
N ASP A 494 4.84 16.95 -26.55
CA ASP A 494 3.62 16.90 -25.73
C ASP A 494 4.02 16.92 -24.24
N GLN A 495 4.30 18.10 -23.72
CA GLN A 495 4.73 18.29 -22.32
C GLN A 495 3.65 17.88 -21.30
N GLN A 496 2.38 17.94 -21.68
CA GLN A 496 1.25 17.63 -20.77
C GLN A 496 0.69 16.23 -20.96
N GLY A 497 1.13 15.50 -21.98
CA GLY A 497 0.62 14.17 -22.30
C GLY A 497 -0.84 14.16 -22.76
N ASN A 498 -1.38 15.30 -23.21
CA ASN A 498 -2.77 15.43 -23.66
C ASN A 498 -2.96 14.97 -25.11
N GLY A 499 -1.88 14.74 -25.87
CA GLY A 499 -1.93 14.24 -27.23
C GLY A 499 -2.61 12.89 -27.30
N THR A 500 -3.57 12.74 -28.24
CA THR A 500 -4.19 11.46 -28.56
C THR A 500 -3.34 10.76 -29.61
N LEU A 501 -2.94 9.52 -29.32
CA LEU A 501 -2.13 8.71 -30.22
C LEU A 501 -2.99 8.07 -31.31
N HIS A 502 -2.47 8.03 -32.54
CA HIS A 502 -3.11 7.43 -33.69
C HIS A 502 -2.20 6.44 -34.40
N GLU A 503 -2.79 5.56 -35.21
CA GLU A 503 -2.03 4.65 -36.07
C GLU A 503 -1.00 5.42 -36.92
N GLY A 504 0.21 4.93 -36.94
CA GLY A 504 1.31 5.53 -37.70
C GLY A 504 2.06 6.65 -37.00
N ASP A 505 1.63 7.12 -35.82
CA ASP A 505 2.39 8.08 -35.03
C ASP A 505 3.70 7.42 -34.55
N VAL A 506 4.81 8.13 -34.68
CA VAL A 506 6.14 7.67 -34.22
C VAL A 506 6.48 8.37 -32.91
N LEU A 507 6.68 7.59 -31.86
CA LEU A 507 7.10 8.06 -30.56
C LEU A 507 8.62 7.97 -30.43
N HIS A 508 9.28 9.09 -30.13
CA HIS A 508 10.66 9.11 -29.67
C HIS A 508 10.66 9.01 -28.15
N ILE A 509 11.17 7.92 -27.62
CA ILE A 509 11.08 7.56 -26.22
C ILE A 509 12.47 7.30 -25.63
N ARG A 510 12.63 7.61 -24.36
CA ARG A 510 13.76 7.22 -23.52
C ARG A 510 13.26 6.44 -22.33
N TYR A 511 13.87 5.30 -22.04
CA TYR A 511 13.53 4.54 -20.84
C TYR A 511 14.76 3.93 -20.20
N ALA A 512 14.71 3.78 -18.89
CA ALA A 512 15.77 3.14 -18.12
C ALA A 512 15.28 1.83 -17.53
N THR A 513 16.02 0.75 -17.76
CA THR A 513 15.60 -0.60 -17.36
C THR A 513 16.74 -1.41 -16.74
N PHE A 514 16.36 -2.36 -15.86
CA PHE A 514 17.22 -3.43 -15.35
C PHE A 514 17.04 -4.75 -16.11
N ASP A 515 15.98 -4.87 -16.92
CA ASP A 515 15.67 -6.03 -17.74
C ASP A 515 15.07 -5.56 -19.08
N GLU A 516 15.94 -5.46 -20.07
CA GLU A 516 15.60 -4.95 -21.40
C GLU A 516 14.51 -5.78 -22.08
N GLN A 517 14.58 -7.11 -21.97
CA GLN A 517 13.61 -7.99 -22.62
C GLN A 517 12.21 -7.83 -22.03
N VAL A 518 12.10 -7.68 -20.71
CA VAL A 518 10.81 -7.47 -20.05
C VAL A 518 10.23 -6.12 -20.42
N THR A 519 11.04 -5.06 -20.41
CA THR A 519 10.59 -3.70 -20.75
C THR A 519 10.17 -3.60 -22.20
N LYS A 520 10.93 -4.23 -23.12
CA LYS A 520 10.59 -4.31 -24.53
C LYS A 520 9.25 -5.01 -24.74
N LYS A 521 9.04 -6.13 -24.08
CA LYS A 521 7.77 -6.87 -24.14
C LYS A 521 6.59 -6.04 -23.61
N GLU A 522 6.76 -5.30 -22.52
CA GLU A 522 5.75 -4.40 -21.99
C GLU A 522 5.44 -3.26 -22.98
N LEU A 523 6.46 -2.68 -23.59
CA LEU A 523 6.32 -1.62 -24.58
C LEU A 523 5.57 -2.12 -25.82
N MET A 524 5.96 -3.29 -26.35
CA MET A 524 5.29 -3.90 -27.51
C MET A 524 3.81 -4.23 -27.23
N ALA A 525 3.49 -4.63 -26.02
CA ALA A 525 2.10 -4.84 -25.60
C ALA A 525 1.24 -3.57 -25.70
N ILE A 526 1.86 -2.38 -25.55
CA ILE A 526 1.20 -1.08 -25.60
C ILE A 526 1.11 -0.54 -27.02
N VAL A 527 2.22 -0.54 -27.76
CA VAL A 527 2.31 0.10 -29.09
C VAL A 527 2.06 -0.86 -30.26
N GLY A 528 2.02 -2.17 -30.01
CA GLY A 528 1.91 -3.23 -31.01
C GLY A 528 3.27 -3.83 -31.37
N GLU A 529 3.27 -5.12 -31.73
CA GLU A 529 4.50 -5.86 -32.06
C GLU A 529 5.18 -5.27 -33.31
N GLN A 530 6.47 -4.98 -33.19
CA GLN A 530 7.31 -4.44 -34.26
C GLN A 530 8.80 -4.54 -33.92
N ASP A 531 9.63 -4.54 -34.95
CA ASP A 531 11.05 -4.27 -34.79
C ASP A 531 11.25 -2.74 -34.79
N TYR A 532 12.08 -2.25 -33.89
CA TYR A 532 12.40 -0.82 -33.78
C TYR A 532 13.89 -0.61 -33.54
N LYS A 533 14.37 0.58 -33.94
CA LYS A 533 15.76 0.97 -33.72
C LYS A 533 15.94 1.37 -32.27
N GLU A 534 16.88 0.74 -31.60
CA GLU A 534 17.33 1.07 -30.26
C GLU A 534 18.76 1.60 -30.30
N THR A 535 19.03 2.60 -29.49
CA THR A 535 20.38 3.11 -29.25
C THR A 535 20.62 3.10 -27.76
N GLU A 536 21.61 2.37 -27.30
CA GLU A 536 22.00 2.37 -25.89
C GLU A 536 22.76 3.69 -25.62
N THR A 537 22.23 4.49 -24.69
CA THR A 537 22.88 5.72 -24.26
C THR A 537 23.62 5.43 -22.97
N VAL A 538 24.94 5.49 -23.02
CA VAL A 538 25.79 5.42 -21.83
C VAL A 538 25.62 6.73 -21.06
N LEU A 539 25.03 6.67 -19.86
CA LEU A 539 25.06 7.81 -18.95
C LEU A 539 26.49 7.94 -18.44
N GLU A 540 27.24 8.93 -18.91
CA GLU A 540 28.42 9.38 -18.19
C GLU A 540 27.97 9.75 -16.77
N GLN A 541 28.64 9.17 -15.78
CA GLN A 541 28.39 9.46 -14.37
C GLN A 541 28.71 10.94 -14.14
N VAL A 542 27.66 11.76 -13.97
CA VAL A 542 27.77 13.15 -13.49
C VAL A 542 27.74 13.17 -11.97
#